data_67aede515efffefd1232799608065722
#
_entry.id   67aede515efffefd1232799608065722
#
_cell.length_a   1.000
_cell.length_b   1.000
_cell.length_c   1.000
_cell.angle_alpha   90.00
_cell.angle_beta   90.00
_cell.angle_gamma   90.00
#
_symmetry.space_group_name_H-M   'P 1'
#
loop_
_entity.id
_entity.type
_entity.pdbx_description
1 polymer ?
#
loop_
_entity_poly.entity_id
_entity_poly.type
_entity_poly.pdbx_seq_one_letter_code
_entity_poly.pdbx_strand_id
1 'polypeptide(L)'
;MNKCFVQNNDSVSGPVFSEDSVSREMELIEKSPKQYEWLSPTGELFVIELPHTVYPPREDTDFMAESLSRLGPGKGRKCLEIGTGSGVLSLFCHRQGWKVSACDINPYAVASARGFFSNNSAGDISLFEGGPGPNEDGLMEQWAGQGPYDLIFWNMPYIRPSVDDSQHLGPMEDAALIDTSKTNLIDITLEKLRSSNLLSQHGLGLLSIGETFTEEDINDLCSKYGFASRIVNQLTFQDGECLRIMAFWHPYARFPTIHREVVPSTNSELLNEKWPIGSSLSTDLQTNGRGRYAREWTSTPELLACSWKIGEQSKISPEILQILCGYLVKQSFESISHSNPNCRVLLKWPNDLILIKDGKWGKVCGILGESVSKGNNNQIVVGIGINISDGGKNMDAEFPIGFADWYSDAITKEFLLTQIHSRMAGLFESIDGIPQSNFENVKDYAYDAIEKGFYACRSILYRNEKVSFQGIKENGTVNLVSSNGQEFVCNETEDLTWLFI
;
A
#
# COMPACT_ATOMS: atom_id res chain seq x y z
N MET A 1 23.17 29.35 -40.98
CA MET A 1 22.13 28.29 -41.12
C MET A 1 21.43 28.17 -39.78
N ASN A 2 20.28 28.83 -39.67
CA ASN A 2 19.49 28.89 -38.44
C ASN A 2 18.71 27.57 -38.28
N LYS A 3 18.94 26.86 -37.17
CA LYS A 3 18.01 25.80 -36.70
C LYS A 3 17.03 26.48 -35.74
N CYS A 4 15.77 26.60 -36.20
CA CYS A 4 14.65 26.93 -35.35
C CYS A 4 14.46 25.86 -34.29
N PHE A 5 14.52 26.25 -33.02
CA PHE A 5 13.94 25.52 -31.93
C PHE A 5 12.42 25.71 -31.98
N VAL A 6 11.69 24.66 -32.29
CA VAL A 6 10.24 24.62 -32.08
C VAL A 6 10.05 24.38 -30.60
N GLN A 7 9.62 25.39 -29.86
CA GLN A 7 9.03 25.23 -28.55
C GLN A 7 7.66 24.55 -28.74
N ASN A 8 7.56 23.30 -28.31
CA ASN A 8 6.25 22.67 -28.07
C ASN A 8 5.65 23.36 -26.84
N ASN A 9 4.75 24.29 -27.07
CA ASN A 9 3.78 24.73 -26.09
C ASN A 9 2.69 23.61 -26.03
N ASP A 10 2.88 22.61 -25.21
CA ASP A 10 1.78 21.77 -24.77
C ASP A 10 0.93 22.60 -23.81
N SER A 11 -0.03 23.33 -24.37
CA SER A 11 -1.11 23.92 -23.61
C SER A 11 -1.87 22.78 -22.93
N VAL A 12 -1.91 22.80 -21.61
CA VAL A 12 -2.74 21.94 -20.78
C VAL A 12 -4.20 22.26 -21.11
N SER A 13 -4.77 21.56 -22.09
CA SER A 13 -6.22 21.58 -22.30
C SER A 13 -6.84 20.64 -21.29
N GLY A 14 -7.55 21.17 -20.30
CA GLY A 14 -8.47 20.41 -19.48
C GLY A 14 -9.53 19.69 -20.35
N PRO A 15 -10.36 18.79 -19.80
CA PRO A 15 -11.41 18.14 -20.54
C PRO A 15 -12.30 19.20 -21.20
N VAL A 16 -12.47 19.09 -22.50
CA VAL A 16 -13.35 19.99 -23.27
C VAL A 16 -14.73 19.36 -23.23
N PHE A 17 -15.64 19.89 -22.41
CA PHE A 17 -17.03 19.49 -22.37
C PHE A 17 -17.76 19.94 -23.65
N SER A 18 -18.67 19.12 -24.14
CA SER A 18 -19.51 19.45 -25.28
C SER A 18 -20.53 20.56 -24.92
N GLU A 19 -21.00 21.32 -25.91
CA GLU A 19 -22.09 22.29 -25.69
C GLU A 19 -23.35 21.62 -25.12
N ASP A 20 -23.61 20.37 -25.49
CA ASP A 20 -24.74 19.60 -24.97
C ASP A 20 -24.55 19.24 -23.48
N SER A 21 -23.35 18.88 -23.05
CA SER A 21 -23.02 18.61 -21.64
C SER A 21 -23.18 19.87 -20.77
N VAL A 22 -22.71 21.01 -21.27
CA VAL A 22 -22.85 22.30 -20.57
C VAL A 22 -24.33 22.71 -20.48
N SER A 23 -25.09 22.55 -21.56
CA SER A 23 -26.52 22.88 -21.60
C SER A 23 -27.31 21.99 -20.64
N ARG A 24 -27.02 20.72 -20.60
CA ARG A 24 -27.62 19.78 -19.62
C ARG A 24 -27.31 20.17 -18.18
N GLU A 25 -26.07 20.54 -17.86
CA GLU A 25 -25.68 21.01 -16.54
C GLU A 25 -26.45 22.27 -16.13
N MET A 26 -26.63 23.22 -17.04
CA MET A 26 -27.44 24.42 -16.78
C MET A 26 -28.90 24.06 -16.49
N GLU A 27 -29.48 23.11 -17.23
CA GLU A 27 -30.83 22.61 -16.94
C GLU A 27 -30.92 21.95 -15.55
N LEU A 28 -29.88 21.25 -15.09
CA LEU A 28 -29.84 20.65 -13.77
C LEU A 28 -29.76 21.69 -12.65
N ILE A 29 -29.02 22.78 -12.88
CA ILE A 29 -28.91 23.91 -11.94
C ILE A 29 -30.25 24.62 -11.74
N GLU A 30 -31.09 24.73 -12.81
CA GLU A 30 -32.39 25.41 -12.76
C GLU A 30 -33.49 24.55 -12.12
N LYS A 31 -33.31 23.24 -11.95
CA LYS A 31 -34.28 22.35 -11.33
C LYS A 31 -34.36 22.57 -9.81
N SER A 32 -35.57 22.48 -9.27
CA SER A 32 -35.76 22.53 -7.83
C SER A 32 -35.05 21.40 -7.12
N PRO A 33 -34.43 21.63 -5.97
CA PRO A 33 -33.79 20.58 -5.18
C PRO A 33 -34.72 19.42 -4.90
N LYS A 34 -34.15 18.22 -4.81
CA LYS A 34 -34.87 16.99 -4.50
C LYS A 34 -34.56 16.53 -3.09
N GLN A 35 -35.58 16.08 -2.36
CA GLN A 35 -35.42 15.49 -1.05
C GLN A 35 -35.00 14.03 -1.14
N TYR A 36 -34.00 13.68 -0.30
CA TYR A 36 -33.51 12.33 -0.11
C TYR A 36 -33.53 11.96 1.36
N GLU A 37 -33.69 10.69 1.64
CA GLU A 37 -33.58 10.11 2.97
C GLU A 37 -32.39 9.16 3.01
N TRP A 38 -31.56 9.27 4.04
CA TRP A 38 -30.45 8.38 4.26
C TRP A 38 -30.44 7.87 5.68
N LEU A 39 -30.41 6.53 5.83
CA LEU A 39 -30.37 5.86 7.13
C LEU A 39 -28.92 5.51 7.47
N SER A 40 -28.38 6.13 8.52
CA SER A 40 -27.02 5.85 8.95
C SER A 40 -26.86 4.44 9.54
N PRO A 41 -25.63 3.87 9.60
CA PRO A 41 -25.39 2.56 10.25
C PRO A 41 -25.80 2.52 11.73
N THR A 42 -25.94 3.66 12.38
CA THR A 42 -26.41 3.77 13.78
C THR A 42 -27.91 3.90 13.93
N GLY A 43 -28.66 3.88 12.81
CA GLY A 43 -30.13 3.97 12.80
C GLY A 43 -30.69 5.38 12.86
N GLU A 44 -29.88 6.44 12.74
CA GLU A 44 -30.34 7.82 12.61
C GLU A 44 -30.73 8.10 11.15
N LEU A 45 -31.93 8.60 10.92
CA LEU A 45 -32.44 8.98 9.61
C LEU A 45 -32.10 10.45 9.35
N PHE A 46 -31.35 10.70 8.27
CA PHE A 46 -31.07 12.04 7.78
C PHE A 46 -31.95 12.35 6.56
N VAL A 47 -32.61 13.53 6.61
CA VAL A 47 -33.41 14.05 5.50
C VAL A 47 -32.65 15.23 4.92
N ILE A 48 -32.34 15.19 3.64
CA ILE A 48 -31.51 16.17 2.96
C ILE A 48 -32.12 16.63 1.65
N GLU A 49 -32.08 17.94 1.39
CA GLU A 49 -32.44 18.52 0.09
C GLU A 49 -31.17 18.77 -0.74
N LEU A 50 -31.09 18.17 -1.91
CA LEU A 50 -29.93 18.27 -2.80
C LEU A 50 -30.29 18.91 -4.13
N PRO A 51 -29.47 19.86 -4.63
CA PRO A 51 -29.51 20.25 -6.03
C PRO A 51 -29.23 19.03 -6.94
N HIS A 52 -29.74 19.06 -8.17
CA HIS A 52 -29.52 17.98 -9.13
C HIS A 52 -28.06 17.87 -9.60
N THR A 53 -27.22 18.84 -9.28
CA THR A 53 -25.76 18.86 -9.55
C THR A 53 -24.94 18.25 -8.42
N VAL A 54 -25.59 17.74 -7.36
CA VAL A 54 -24.91 17.10 -6.22
C VAL A 54 -25.28 15.63 -6.17
N TYR A 55 -24.29 14.77 -6.11
CA TYR A 55 -24.45 13.33 -6.03
C TYR A 55 -25.19 12.93 -4.75
N PRO A 56 -26.32 12.21 -4.83
CA PRO A 56 -27.07 11.79 -3.67
C PRO A 56 -26.40 10.58 -2.98
N PRO A 57 -26.68 10.35 -1.68
CA PRO A 57 -26.22 9.14 -0.99
C PRO A 57 -26.75 7.88 -1.70
N ARG A 58 -25.84 6.89 -1.90
CA ARG A 58 -26.10 5.59 -2.51
C ARG A 58 -25.35 4.48 -1.78
N GLU A 59 -25.28 3.30 -2.38
CA GLU A 59 -24.66 2.11 -1.81
C GLU A 59 -23.17 2.31 -1.49
N ASP A 60 -22.45 3.12 -2.25
CA ASP A 60 -21.05 3.51 -2.00
C ASP A 60 -20.92 4.38 -0.74
N THR A 61 -21.90 5.25 -0.51
CA THR A 61 -21.99 6.06 0.74
C THR A 61 -22.24 5.15 1.95
N ASP A 62 -23.16 4.18 1.83
CA ASP A 62 -23.43 3.19 2.87
C ASP A 62 -22.18 2.38 3.19
N PHE A 63 -21.47 1.95 2.16
CA PHE A 63 -20.25 1.16 2.27
C PHE A 63 -19.10 1.89 2.99
N MET A 64 -18.92 3.18 2.70
CA MET A 64 -17.98 4.04 3.42
C MET A 64 -18.45 4.24 4.87
N ALA A 65 -19.72 4.52 5.10
CA ALA A 65 -20.29 4.74 6.43
C ALA A 65 -20.13 3.50 7.35
N GLU A 66 -20.32 2.30 6.83
CA GLU A 66 -20.04 1.06 7.56
C GLU A 66 -18.58 0.95 7.98
N SER A 67 -17.65 1.30 7.08
CA SER A 67 -16.22 1.27 7.36
C SER A 67 -15.84 2.30 8.42
N LEU A 68 -16.41 3.51 8.37
CA LEU A 68 -16.25 4.55 9.38
C LEU A 68 -16.83 4.12 10.74
N SER A 69 -17.97 3.44 10.74
CA SER A 69 -18.61 2.95 11.97
C SER A 69 -17.72 1.98 12.75
N ARG A 70 -16.92 1.15 12.06
CA ARG A 70 -15.99 0.19 12.68
C ARG A 70 -14.86 0.86 13.47
N LEU A 71 -14.55 2.14 13.16
CA LEU A 71 -13.52 2.90 13.88
C LEU A 71 -13.99 3.38 15.27
N GLY A 72 -15.29 3.23 15.55
CA GLY A 72 -15.91 3.66 16.79
C GLY A 72 -15.97 5.18 16.96
N PRO A 73 -16.34 5.66 18.15
CA PRO A 73 -16.59 7.09 18.40
C PRO A 73 -15.33 7.93 18.29
N GLY A 74 -15.49 9.13 17.74
CA GLY A 74 -14.40 10.08 17.54
C GLY A 74 -13.76 10.60 18.82
N LYS A 75 -14.54 10.76 19.90
CA LYS A 75 -14.07 11.26 21.21
C LYS A 75 -13.31 12.59 21.10
N GLY A 76 -13.77 13.48 20.22
CA GLY A 76 -13.16 14.79 19.98
C GLY A 76 -11.91 14.79 19.10
N ARG A 77 -11.50 13.64 18.54
CA ARG A 77 -10.48 13.56 17.50
C ARG A 77 -10.91 14.29 16.23
N LYS A 78 -9.96 14.74 15.41
CA LYS A 78 -10.24 15.48 14.18
C LYS A 78 -10.40 14.53 13.00
N CYS A 79 -11.39 14.77 12.15
CA CYS A 79 -11.47 14.12 10.85
C CYS A 79 -11.64 15.14 9.71
N LEU A 80 -11.17 14.76 8.52
CA LEU A 80 -11.35 15.46 7.26
C LEU A 80 -12.07 14.56 6.27
N GLU A 81 -13.21 15.01 5.76
CA GLU A 81 -13.84 14.42 4.58
C GLU A 81 -13.42 15.21 3.34
N ILE A 82 -12.88 14.51 2.34
CA ILE A 82 -12.61 15.06 1.03
C ILE A 82 -13.78 14.69 0.11
N GLY A 83 -14.28 15.65 -0.70
CA GLY A 83 -15.43 15.40 -1.58
C GLY A 83 -16.70 15.10 -0.80
N THR A 84 -17.15 16.04 0.07
CA THR A 84 -18.26 15.79 0.99
C THR A 84 -19.63 15.61 0.32
N GLY A 85 -19.78 16.07 -0.93
CA GLY A 85 -21.01 15.94 -1.70
C GLY A 85 -22.26 16.35 -0.94
N SER A 86 -23.07 15.36 -0.59
CA SER A 86 -24.30 15.56 0.19
C SER A 86 -24.08 15.99 1.66
N GLY A 87 -22.89 15.76 2.21
CA GLY A 87 -22.57 16.05 3.61
C GLY A 87 -23.01 14.98 4.62
N VAL A 88 -23.66 13.89 4.20
CA VAL A 88 -24.21 12.90 5.14
C VAL A 88 -23.15 12.17 5.94
N LEU A 89 -21.99 11.85 5.34
CA LEU A 89 -20.88 11.20 6.04
C LEU A 89 -20.21 12.14 7.05
N SER A 90 -20.04 13.41 6.69
CA SER A 90 -19.58 14.45 7.64
C SER A 90 -20.50 14.58 8.83
N LEU A 91 -21.82 14.67 8.61
CA LEU A 91 -22.79 14.73 9.71
C LEU A 91 -22.78 13.44 10.53
N PHE A 92 -22.69 12.28 9.89
CA PHE A 92 -22.56 11.00 10.58
C PHE A 92 -21.33 10.96 11.49
N CYS A 93 -20.15 11.36 11.00
CA CYS A 93 -18.94 11.47 11.81
C CYS A 93 -19.09 12.45 12.97
N HIS A 94 -19.73 13.60 12.74
CA HIS A 94 -20.01 14.57 13.78
C HIS A 94 -20.91 13.97 14.89
N ARG A 95 -21.97 13.21 14.53
CA ARG A 95 -22.81 12.47 15.48
C ARG A 95 -22.04 11.42 16.28
N GLN A 96 -20.98 10.85 15.67
CA GLN A 96 -20.06 9.92 16.34
C GLN A 96 -19.00 10.63 17.22
N GLY A 97 -19.10 11.95 17.39
CA GLY A 97 -18.22 12.74 18.26
C GLY A 97 -16.85 13.08 17.66
N TRP A 98 -16.73 13.09 16.34
CA TRP A 98 -15.57 13.64 15.65
C TRP A 98 -15.67 15.17 15.52
N LYS A 99 -14.52 15.85 15.54
CA LYS A 99 -14.42 17.26 15.10
C LYS A 99 -14.18 17.25 13.61
N VAL A 100 -15.21 17.61 12.84
CA VAL A 100 -15.24 17.41 11.40
C VAL A 100 -14.80 18.67 10.67
N SER A 101 -13.90 18.49 9.71
CA SER A 101 -13.68 19.38 8.58
C SER A 101 -14.10 18.66 7.31
N ALA A 102 -14.63 19.38 6.34
CA ALA A 102 -15.04 18.80 5.07
C ALA A 102 -14.70 19.76 3.92
N CYS A 103 -14.49 19.23 2.72
CA CYS A 103 -14.30 20.03 1.54
C CYS A 103 -14.98 19.41 0.31
N ASP A 104 -15.26 20.24 -0.68
CA ASP A 104 -15.71 19.80 -2.01
C ASP A 104 -15.30 20.81 -3.07
N ILE A 105 -15.00 20.35 -4.27
CA ILE A 105 -14.71 21.19 -5.42
C ILE A 105 -15.98 21.77 -6.05
N ASN A 106 -17.12 21.16 -5.79
CA ASN A 106 -18.44 21.58 -6.28
C ASN A 106 -19.04 22.64 -5.34
N PRO A 107 -19.16 23.90 -5.74
CA PRO A 107 -19.70 24.96 -4.88
C PRO A 107 -21.17 24.73 -4.48
N TYR A 108 -21.93 24.00 -5.28
CA TYR A 108 -23.32 23.63 -4.95
C TYR A 108 -23.36 22.58 -3.84
N ALA A 109 -22.42 21.63 -3.81
CA ALA A 109 -22.25 20.69 -2.72
C ALA A 109 -21.89 21.42 -1.43
N VAL A 110 -20.94 22.35 -1.48
CA VAL A 110 -20.54 23.19 -0.32
C VAL A 110 -21.73 23.99 0.22
N ALA A 111 -22.50 24.63 -0.67
CA ALA A 111 -23.67 25.43 -0.24
C ALA A 111 -24.76 24.55 0.38
N SER A 112 -25.08 23.40 -0.26
CA SER A 112 -26.09 22.45 0.23
C SER A 112 -25.69 21.83 1.57
N ALA A 113 -24.45 21.35 1.69
CA ALA A 113 -23.93 20.75 2.93
C ALA A 113 -23.94 21.76 4.09
N ARG A 114 -23.60 23.03 3.84
CA ARG A 114 -23.67 24.10 4.86
C ARG A 114 -25.09 24.28 5.40
N GLY A 115 -26.09 24.31 4.52
CA GLY A 115 -27.51 24.38 4.91
C GLY A 115 -27.93 23.14 5.70
N PHE A 116 -27.53 21.96 5.24
CA PHE A 116 -27.82 20.69 5.89
C PHE A 116 -27.23 20.60 7.30
N PHE A 117 -25.98 21.00 7.50
CA PHE A 117 -25.33 21.04 8.83
C PHE A 117 -26.02 22.00 9.76
N SER A 118 -26.36 23.20 9.28
CA SER A 118 -27.09 24.20 10.09
C SER A 118 -28.45 23.69 10.55
N ASN A 119 -29.22 23.05 9.68
CA ASN A 119 -30.54 22.50 9.98
C ASN A 119 -30.46 21.32 10.96
N ASN A 120 -29.29 20.65 11.03
CA ASN A 120 -29.08 19.51 11.93
C ASN A 120 -28.24 19.86 13.18
N SER A 121 -28.16 21.14 13.56
CA SER A 121 -27.39 21.61 14.73
C SER A 121 -25.91 21.16 14.72
N ALA A 122 -25.30 21.13 13.55
CA ALA A 122 -23.91 20.76 13.31
C ALA A 122 -23.15 21.89 12.59
N GLY A 123 -23.50 23.15 12.89
CA GLY A 123 -22.86 24.32 12.26
C GLY A 123 -21.41 24.57 12.67
N ASP A 124 -20.87 23.76 13.58
CA ASP A 124 -19.44 23.71 13.96
C ASP A 124 -18.59 22.83 13.03
N ILE A 125 -19.19 22.11 12.07
CA ILE A 125 -18.46 21.46 11.00
C ILE A 125 -17.81 22.54 10.12
N SER A 126 -16.48 22.50 10.00
CA SER A 126 -15.72 23.41 9.13
C SER A 126 -15.82 22.95 7.68
N LEU A 127 -16.30 23.82 6.78
CA LEU A 127 -16.55 23.46 5.39
C LEU A 127 -15.80 24.41 4.44
N PHE A 128 -15.05 23.82 3.49
CA PHE A 128 -14.17 24.52 2.55
C PHE A 128 -14.56 24.18 1.11
N GLU A 129 -14.27 25.11 0.19
CA GLU A 129 -14.37 24.88 -1.26
C GLU A 129 -12.98 24.53 -1.78
N GLY A 130 -12.87 23.42 -2.52
CA GLY A 130 -11.61 22.91 -3.09
C GLY A 130 -11.36 21.44 -2.79
N GLY A 131 -10.20 20.94 -3.20
CA GLY A 131 -9.82 19.53 -3.03
C GLY A 131 -8.44 19.23 -3.64
N PRO A 132 -7.92 18.01 -3.51
CA PRO A 132 -6.63 17.58 -4.03
C PRO A 132 -6.70 17.28 -5.54
N GLY A 133 -7.36 18.09 -6.32
CA GLY A 133 -7.52 17.90 -7.76
C GLY A 133 -6.26 18.18 -8.59
N PRO A 134 -6.26 17.77 -9.88
CA PRO A 134 -5.10 17.93 -10.76
C PRO A 134 -4.77 19.37 -11.13
N ASN A 135 -5.73 20.28 -11.04
CA ASN A 135 -5.62 21.69 -11.44
C ASN A 135 -5.48 22.59 -10.22
N GLU A 136 -4.35 22.50 -9.57
CA GLU A 136 -4.21 23.23 -8.35
C GLU A 136 -3.46 24.51 -8.46
N ASP A 137 -4.20 25.56 -8.33
CA ASP A 137 -3.70 26.89 -7.96
C ASP A 137 -3.99 27.25 -6.49
N GLY A 138 -4.65 26.35 -5.75
CA GLY A 138 -5.04 26.53 -4.36
C GLY A 138 -3.99 26.06 -3.35
N LEU A 139 -3.72 26.89 -2.35
CA LEU A 139 -2.96 26.46 -1.18
C LEU A 139 -3.71 25.33 -0.45
N MET A 140 -3.02 24.25 -0.05
CA MET A 140 -3.59 23.13 0.71
C MET A 140 -4.44 23.57 1.90
N GLU A 141 -4.04 24.63 2.58
CA GLU A 141 -4.72 25.21 3.72
C GLU A 141 -6.13 25.73 3.40
N GLN A 142 -6.43 26.04 2.15
CA GLN A 142 -7.75 26.59 1.77
C GLN A 142 -8.84 25.53 1.78
N TRP A 143 -8.56 24.31 1.34
CA TRP A 143 -9.55 23.23 1.27
C TRP A 143 -9.46 22.22 2.40
N ALA A 144 -8.27 22.05 2.99
CA ALA A 144 -8.05 21.05 4.05
C ALA A 144 -8.19 21.62 5.47
N GLY A 145 -8.28 22.96 5.62
CA GLY A 145 -8.34 23.58 6.96
C GLY A 145 -7.06 23.34 7.76
N GLN A 146 -7.21 23.36 9.10
CA GLN A 146 -6.07 23.22 10.02
C GLN A 146 -5.93 21.80 10.54
N GLY A 147 -5.09 21.01 9.86
CA GLY A 147 -4.64 19.69 10.32
C GLY A 147 -3.79 19.75 11.61
N PRO A 148 -3.07 18.67 11.98
CA PRO A 148 -3.24 17.35 11.42
C PRO A 148 -4.56 16.69 11.84
N TYR A 149 -5.00 15.70 11.06
CA TYR A 149 -6.22 14.95 11.26
C TYR A 149 -5.91 13.52 11.72
N ASP A 150 -6.75 12.99 12.62
CA ASP A 150 -6.66 11.61 13.10
C ASP A 150 -7.35 10.64 12.15
N LEU A 151 -8.25 11.15 11.31
CA LEU A 151 -8.93 10.43 10.24
C LEU A 151 -9.04 11.33 9.02
N ILE A 152 -8.65 10.81 7.86
CA ILE A 152 -8.94 11.44 6.56
C ILE A 152 -9.68 10.40 5.75
N PHE A 153 -10.82 10.75 5.15
CA PHE A 153 -11.53 9.81 4.31
C PHE A 153 -12.09 10.49 3.07
N TRP A 154 -12.24 9.71 2.02
CA TRP A 154 -12.78 10.15 0.77
C TRP A 154 -13.54 9.02 0.06
N ASN A 155 -14.82 9.23 -0.16
CA ASN A 155 -15.57 8.45 -1.13
C ASN A 155 -15.27 9.04 -2.51
N MET A 156 -14.09 8.69 -3.04
CA MET A 156 -13.50 9.35 -4.19
C MET A 156 -14.09 8.86 -5.51
N PRO A 157 -14.01 9.67 -6.58
CA PRO A 157 -14.33 9.21 -7.93
C PRO A 157 -13.49 7.99 -8.30
N TYR A 158 -14.12 6.88 -8.68
CA TYR A 158 -13.45 5.61 -8.94
C TYR A 158 -13.64 5.08 -10.37
N ILE A 159 -14.49 5.74 -11.18
CA ILE A 159 -14.72 5.39 -12.58
C ILE A 159 -13.64 6.05 -13.43
N ARG A 160 -12.96 5.28 -14.28
CA ARG A 160 -12.06 5.85 -15.30
C ARG A 160 -12.82 6.13 -16.58
N PRO A 161 -12.53 7.26 -17.29
CA PRO A 161 -13.12 7.52 -18.59
C PRO A 161 -12.80 6.36 -19.53
N SER A 162 -13.81 5.79 -20.20
CA SER A 162 -13.58 4.85 -21.28
C SER A 162 -13.14 5.60 -22.54
N VAL A 163 -12.33 4.94 -23.39
CA VAL A 163 -11.81 5.55 -24.64
C VAL A 163 -12.94 5.87 -25.65
N ASP A 164 -14.16 5.36 -25.39
CA ASP A 164 -15.34 5.47 -26.27
C ASP A 164 -16.39 6.48 -25.75
N ASP A 165 -15.98 7.41 -24.88
CA ASP A 165 -16.90 8.31 -24.18
C ASP A 165 -17.57 9.37 -25.06
N SER A 166 -18.67 8.95 -25.68
CA SER A 166 -19.75 9.84 -26.13
C SER A 166 -20.75 10.21 -25.01
N GLN A 167 -20.50 9.82 -23.75
CA GLN A 167 -21.40 10.01 -22.60
C GLN A 167 -20.75 10.76 -21.44
N HIS A 168 -20.21 11.96 -21.70
CA HIS A 168 -19.96 12.90 -20.60
C HIS A 168 -21.29 13.28 -19.97
N LEU A 169 -21.43 13.01 -18.65
CA LEU A 169 -22.66 13.28 -17.92
C LEU A 169 -22.85 14.80 -17.72
N GLY A 170 -21.78 15.50 -17.46
CA GLY A 170 -21.69 16.95 -17.19
C GLY A 170 -20.55 17.23 -16.23
N PRO A 171 -20.01 18.47 -16.20
CA PRO A 171 -18.81 18.77 -15.41
C PRO A 171 -18.93 18.42 -13.93
N MET A 172 -20.10 18.56 -13.32
CA MET A 172 -20.32 18.30 -11.89
C MET A 172 -20.55 16.82 -11.59
N GLU A 173 -21.27 16.11 -12.46
CA GLU A 173 -21.46 14.66 -12.34
C GLU A 173 -20.14 13.93 -12.62
N ASP A 174 -19.38 14.35 -13.64
CA ASP A 174 -18.07 13.80 -13.96
C ASP A 174 -17.09 13.99 -12.80
N ALA A 175 -17.09 15.17 -12.18
CA ALA A 175 -16.24 15.43 -11.00
C ALA A 175 -16.56 14.55 -9.79
N ALA A 176 -17.81 14.06 -9.68
CA ALA A 176 -18.22 13.17 -8.60
C ALA A 176 -17.90 11.69 -8.86
N LEU A 177 -17.82 11.27 -10.14
CA LEU A 177 -17.77 9.86 -10.51
C LEU A 177 -16.50 9.46 -11.26
N ILE A 178 -15.89 10.39 -12.02
CA ILE A 178 -14.83 10.08 -12.99
C ILE A 178 -13.50 10.69 -12.54
N ASP A 179 -12.47 9.85 -12.43
CA ASP A 179 -11.08 10.31 -12.28
C ASP A 179 -10.56 10.82 -13.63
N THR A 180 -10.65 12.13 -13.84
CA THR A 180 -10.14 12.80 -15.06
C THR A 180 -8.66 13.16 -14.97
N SER A 181 -7.98 12.82 -13.88
CA SER A 181 -6.57 13.13 -13.68
C SER A 181 -5.66 12.38 -14.66
N LYS A 182 -4.66 13.06 -15.21
CA LYS A 182 -3.64 12.43 -16.07
C LYS A 182 -2.74 11.44 -15.30
N THR A 183 -2.60 11.68 -14.01
CA THR A 183 -1.76 10.90 -13.12
C THR A 183 -2.68 10.12 -12.20
N ASN A 184 -3.31 9.70 -11.71
CA ASN A 184 -4.09 9.00 -10.72
C ASN A 184 -4.37 9.89 -9.50
N LEU A 185 -5.64 10.04 -9.20
CA LEU A 185 -6.10 10.89 -8.10
C LEU A 185 -5.61 10.37 -6.72
N ILE A 186 -5.43 9.05 -6.58
CA ILE A 186 -4.84 8.46 -5.36
C ILE A 186 -3.39 8.92 -5.21
N ASP A 187 -2.59 8.89 -6.27
CA ASP A 187 -1.17 9.29 -6.26
C ASP A 187 -1.03 10.75 -5.84
N ILE A 188 -1.82 11.64 -6.44
CA ILE A 188 -1.86 13.07 -6.10
C ILE A 188 -2.24 13.25 -4.62
N THR A 189 -3.25 12.54 -4.15
CA THR A 189 -3.73 12.66 -2.77
C THR A 189 -2.67 12.22 -1.76
N LEU A 190 -2.05 11.05 -1.97
CA LEU A 190 -1.01 10.53 -1.08
C LEU A 190 0.22 11.44 -1.05
N GLU A 191 0.65 11.97 -2.21
CA GLU A 191 1.74 12.95 -2.30
C GLU A 191 1.48 14.18 -1.43
N LYS A 192 0.27 14.74 -1.53
CA LYS A 192 -0.11 15.92 -0.76
C LYS A 192 -0.24 15.65 0.72
N LEU A 193 -0.85 14.54 1.10
CA LEU A 193 -0.94 14.15 2.49
C LEU A 193 0.46 13.96 3.11
N ARG A 194 1.40 13.44 2.33
CA ARG A 194 2.79 13.28 2.77
C ARG A 194 3.52 14.61 2.91
N SER A 195 3.42 15.46 1.92
CA SER A 195 4.16 16.75 1.87
C SER A 195 3.64 17.77 2.88
N SER A 196 2.35 17.75 3.19
CA SER A 196 1.70 18.71 4.10
C SER A 196 1.60 18.25 5.55
N ASN A 197 1.90 16.99 5.85
CA ASN A 197 1.70 16.38 7.18
C ASN A 197 0.22 16.52 7.66
N LEU A 198 -0.74 16.47 6.76
CA LEU A 198 -2.17 16.56 7.10
C LEU A 198 -2.66 15.37 7.90
N LEU A 199 -2.14 14.18 7.63
CA LEU A 199 -2.43 13.00 8.44
C LEU A 199 -1.57 13.02 9.70
N SER A 200 -2.19 12.90 10.87
CA SER A 200 -1.45 12.85 12.14
C SER A 200 -0.58 11.57 12.20
N GLN A 201 0.46 11.58 13.03
CA GLN A 201 1.39 10.46 13.17
C GLN A 201 0.68 9.13 13.48
N HIS A 202 -0.45 9.18 14.18
CA HIS A 202 -1.27 8.01 14.52
C HIS A 202 -2.60 8.01 13.77
N GLY A 203 -2.70 8.81 12.73
CA GLY A 203 -3.89 8.97 11.91
C GLY A 203 -4.09 7.82 10.93
N LEU A 204 -5.32 7.71 10.47
CA LEU A 204 -5.78 6.72 9.52
C LEU A 204 -6.39 7.43 8.31
N GLY A 205 -6.07 6.98 7.11
CA GLY A 205 -6.76 7.36 5.89
C GLY A 205 -7.68 6.23 5.41
N LEU A 206 -8.85 6.57 4.86
CA LEU A 206 -9.75 5.64 4.17
C LEU A 206 -10.13 6.22 2.80
N LEU A 207 -9.89 5.46 1.73
CA LEU A 207 -10.28 5.85 0.37
C LEU A 207 -11.14 4.75 -0.25
N SER A 208 -12.23 5.11 -0.93
CA SER A 208 -12.92 4.19 -1.82
C SER A 208 -12.15 4.09 -3.14
N ILE A 209 -11.99 2.89 -3.66
CA ILE A 209 -11.24 2.63 -4.89
C ILE A 209 -11.95 1.58 -5.74
N GLY A 210 -11.98 1.79 -7.05
CA GLY A 210 -12.54 0.85 -8.01
C GLY A 210 -11.64 -0.37 -8.28
N GLU A 211 -12.14 -1.29 -9.08
CA GLU A 211 -11.45 -2.55 -9.42
C GLU A 211 -10.24 -2.39 -10.35
N THR A 212 -10.05 -1.22 -10.95
CA THR A 212 -8.94 -0.93 -11.87
C THR A 212 -7.57 -1.00 -11.21
N PHE A 213 -7.51 -0.94 -9.87
CA PHE A 213 -6.28 -1.09 -9.10
C PHE A 213 -6.22 -2.48 -8.47
N THR A 214 -5.14 -3.20 -8.67
CA THR A 214 -4.85 -4.41 -7.90
C THR A 214 -4.43 -4.04 -6.47
N GLU A 215 -4.42 -5.00 -5.56
CA GLU A 215 -3.88 -4.78 -4.20
C GLU A 215 -2.39 -4.43 -4.24
N GLU A 216 -1.65 -4.96 -5.23
CA GLU A 216 -0.25 -4.66 -5.47
C GLU A 216 -0.05 -3.20 -5.91
N ASP A 217 -0.84 -2.71 -6.88
CA ASP A 217 -0.79 -1.30 -7.31
C ASP A 217 -1.02 -0.34 -6.14
N ILE A 218 -1.97 -0.67 -5.25
CA ILE A 218 -2.29 0.12 -4.07
C ILE A 218 -1.12 0.14 -3.08
N ASN A 219 -0.53 -1.04 -2.81
CA ASN A 219 0.62 -1.15 -1.94
C ASN A 219 1.83 -0.40 -2.50
N ASP A 220 2.03 -0.42 -3.82
CA ASP A 220 3.08 0.34 -4.50
C ASP A 220 2.89 1.85 -4.35
N LEU A 221 1.67 2.33 -4.61
CA LEU A 221 1.34 3.74 -4.46
C LEU A 221 1.52 4.23 -3.01
N CYS A 222 0.99 3.50 -2.04
CA CYS A 222 1.09 3.89 -0.64
C CYS A 222 2.53 3.85 -0.14
N SER A 223 3.27 2.78 -0.42
CA SER A 223 4.64 2.62 0.03
C SER A 223 5.61 3.61 -0.62
N LYS A 224 5.33 4.08 -1.84
CA LYS A 224 6.07 5.17 -2.52
C LYS A 224 6.14 6.42 -1.64
N TYR A 225 5.05 6.73 -0.92
CA TYR A 225 4.96 7.87 0.00
C TYR A 225 5.23 7.52 1.47
N GLY A 226 5.65 6.29 1.74
CA GLY A 226 5.96 5.80 3.09
C GLY A 226 4.74 5.52 3.96
N PHE A 227 3.59 5.25 3.35
CA PHE A 227 2.38 4.76 4.04
C PHE A 227 2.27 3.24 3.94
N ALA A 228 1.86 2.62 5.03
CA ALA A 228 1.33 1.26 5.00
C ALA A 228 -0.10 1.29 4.47
N SER A 229 -0.55 0.21 3.83
CA SER A 229 -1.91 0.12 3.30
C SER A 229 -2.49 -1.29 3.42
N ARG A 230 -3.82 -1.36 3.38
CA ARG A 230 -4.59 -2.61 3.40
C ARG A 230 -5.98 -2.39 2.84
N ILE A 231 -6.46 -3.34 2.05
CA ILE A 231 -7.89 -3.41 1.71
C ILE A 231 -8.64 -3.93 2.93
N VAL A 232 -9.61 -3.14 3.40
CA VAL A 232 -10.32 -3.41 4.66
C VAL A 232 -11.77 -3.81 4.48
N ASN A 233 -12.32 -3.52 3.30
CA ASN A 233 -13.69 -3.89 2.94
C ASN A 233 -13.83 -3.98 1.42
N GLN A 234 -14.76 -4.82 0.94
CA GLN A 234 -15.05 -4.98 -0.48
C GLN A 234 -16.55 -5.18 -0.67
N LEU A 235 -17.11 -4.51 -1.67
CA LEU A 235 -18.49 -4.60 -2.10
C LEU A 235 -18.51 -4.92 -3.60
N THR A 236 -19.31 -5.90 -4.00
CA THR A 236 -19.55 -6.20 -5.42
C THR A 236 -21.00 -5.86 -5.71
N PHE A 237 -21.24 -4.96 -6.66
CA PHE A 237 -22.55 -4.55 -7.10
C PHE A 237 -23.22 -5.62 -8.00
N GLN A 238 -24.51 -5.46 -8.27
CA GLN A 238 -25.28 -6.45 -9.05
C GLN A 238 -24.83 -6.55 -10.51
N ASP A 239 -24.28 -5.51 -11.07
CA ASP A 239 -23.68 -5.44 -12.42
C ASP A 239 -22.28 -6.06 -12.50
N GLY A 240 -21.72 -6.46 -11.35
CA GLY A 240 -20.39 -7.06 -11.22
C GLY A 240 -19.28 -6.07 -10.91
N GLU A 241 -19.56 -4.76 -10.89
CA GLU A 241 -18.58 -3.74 -10.46
C GLU A 241 -18.14 -3.99 -9.01
N CYS A 242 -16.85 -3.80 -8.74
CA CYS A 242 -16.26 -4.00 -7.41
C CYS A 242 -15.69 -2.70 -6.84
N LEU A 243 -16.21 -2.31 -5.68
CA LEU A 243 -15.71 -1.19 -4.90
C LEU A 243 -15.00 -1.71 -3.65
N ARG A 244 -13.85 -1.13 -3.31
CA ARG A 244 -13.04 -1.50 -2.15
C ARG A 244 -12.74 -0.28 -1.29
N ILE A 245 -12.65 -0.47 0.01
CA ILE A 245 -12.10 0.53 0.92
C ILE A 245 -10.64 0.18 1.22
N MET A 246 -9.75 1.08 0.87
CA MET A 246 -8.35 1.05 1.22
C MET A 246 -8.13 1.87 2.49
N ALA A 247 -7.50 1.27 3.50
CA ALA A 247 -6.95 2.00 4.64
C ALA A 247 -5.45 2.25 4.43
N PHE A 248 -4.94 3.41 4.89
CA PHE A 248 -3.51 3.71 4.89
C PHE A 248 -3.12 4.49 6.17
N TRP A 249 -1.87 4.31 6.63
CA TRP A 249 -1.37 4.91 7.87
C TRP A 249 0.16 5.01 7.87
N HIS A 250 0.73 5.74 8.82
CA HIS A 250 2.17 5.76 9.06
C HIS A 250 2.62 4.43 9.69
N PRO A 251 3.51 3.67 9.03
CA PRO A 251 3.88 2.32 9.46
C PRO A 251 4.53 2.32 10.85
N TYR A 252 4.03 1.46 11.72
CA TYR A 252 4.52 1.26 13.10
C TYR A 252 4.72 2.55 13.92
N ALA A 253 3.92 3.59 13.64
CA ALA A 253 4.07 4.92 14.25
C ALA A 253 3.96 4.94 15.79
N ARG A 254 3.36 3.91 16.38
CA ARG A 254 3.20 3.76 17.83
C ARG A 254 4.36 3.01 18.49
N PHE A 255 5.33 2.56 17.71
CA PHE A 255 6.39 1.67 18.16
C PHE A 255 7.78 2.25 17.88
N PRO A 256 8.82 1.86 18.66
CA PRO A 256 10.18 2.30 18.41
C PRO A 256 10.70 1.86 17.03
N THR A 257 11.12 2.82 16.22
CA THR A 257 11.94 2.61 15.03
C THR A 257 13.34 3.10 15.33
N ILE A 258 14.30 2.17 15.39
CA ILE A 258 15.64 2.41 15.95
C ILE A 258 16.65 2.24 14.82
N HIS A 259 17.62 3.16 14.76
CA HIS A 259 18.82 2.99 13.97
C HIS A 259 20.05 2.95 14.87
N ARG A 260 21.02 2.07 14.59
CA ARG A 260 22.32 2.00 15.25
C ARG A 260 23.40 1.76 14.21
N GLU A 261 24.50 2.50 14.29
CA GLU A 261 25.61 2.34 13.36
C GLU A 261 26.15 0.90 13.33
N VAL A 262 26.34 0.30 14.51
CA VAL A 262 26.90 -1.05 14.64
C VAL A 262 26.14 -1.84 15.70
N VAL A 263 25.77 -3.07 15.36
CA VAL A 263 25.22 -4.06 16.32
C VAL A 263 25.77 -5.46 16.02
N PRO A 264 25.78 -6.38 17.01
CA PRO A 264 26.11 -7.77 16.72
C PRO A 264 25.15 -8.38 15.70
N SER A 265 23.83 -8.28 15.94
CA SER A 265 22.77 -8.75 15.04
C SER A 265 21.49 -8.00 15.36
N THR A 266 20.81 -7.48 14.35
CA THR A 266 19.52 -6.79 14.52
C THR A 266 18.45 -7.70 15.08
N ASN A 267 18.41 -8.97 14.70
CA ASN A 267 17.49 -9.97 15.27
C ASN A 267 17.74 -10.19 16.75
N SER A 268 19.01 -10.39 17.13
CA SER A 268 19.35 -10.64 18.54
C SER A 268 18.99 -9.48 19.45
N GLU A 269 19.15 -8.25 18.98
CA GLU A 269 18.76 -7.04 19.72
C GLU A 269 17.26 -6.97 19.93
N LEU A 270 16.46 -7.26 18.90
CA LEU A 270 15.00 -7.22 18.98
C LEU A 270 14.38 -8.41 19.74
N LEU A 271 15.05 -9.55 19.78
CA LEU A 271 14.60 -10.69 20.62
C LEU A 271 14.69 -10.38 22.11
N ASN A 272 15.38 -9.31 22.50
CA ASN A 272 15.37 -8.84 23.89
C ASN A 272 13.96 -8.40 24.29
N GLU A 273 13.47 -8.86 25.45
CA GLU A 273 12.11 -8.62 25.95
C GLU A 273 11.72 -7.15 26.12
N LYS A 274 12.70 -6.26 26.29
CA LYS A 274 12.45 -4.82 26.46
C LYS A 274 11.75 -4.15 25.26
N TRP A 275 11.83 -4.74 24.06
CA TRP A 275 11.26 -4.17 22.87
C TRP A 275 9.81 -4.64 22.68
N PRO A 276 8.82 -3.72 22.52
CA PRO A 276 7.45 -4.10 22.22
C PRO A 276 7.32 -4.71 20.83
N ILE A 277 6.26 -5.47 20.62
CA ILE A 277 5.83 -5.91 19.27
C ILE A 277 5.55 -4.65 18.44
N GLY A 278 5.97 -4.66 17.17
CA GLY A 278 5.93 -3.51 16.28
C GLY A 278 7.25 -2.72 16.21
N SER A 279 8.19 -2.97 17.14
CA SER A 279 9.51 -2.33 17.07
C SER A 279 10.31 -2.81 15.86
N SER A 280 11.08 -1.89 15.27
CA SER A 280 12.05 -2.20 14.22
C SER A 280 13.43 -1.65 14.56
N LEU A 281 14.47 -2.32 14.06
CA LEU A 281 15.86 -1.91 14.26
C LEU A 281 16.63 -2.10 12.96
N SER A 282 17.27 -1.02 12.50
CA SER A 282 18.19 -1.04 11.36
C SER A 282 19.63 -0.74 11.81
N THR A 283 20.61 -1.19 11.00
CA THR A 283 22.03 -0.91 11.25
C THR A 283 22.82 -0.77 9.95
N ASP A 284 23.95 -0.05 10.03
CA ASP A 284 24.91 0.03 8.93
C ASP A 284 25.88 -1.16 8.92
N LEU A 285 26.13 -1.79 10.08
CA LEU A 285 27.04 -2.92 10.18
C LEU A 285 26.57 -3.93 11.23
N GLN A 286 26.54 -5.21 10.84
CA GLN A 286 26.43 -6.33 11.76
C GLN A 286 27.79 -6.98 11.96
N THR A 287 28.26 -7.10 13.22
CA THR A 287 29.55 -7.75 13.54
C THR A 287 29.44 -9.26 13.72
N ASN A 288 28.22 -9.78 13.86
CA ASN A 288 27.89 -11.20 13.99
C ASN A 288 26.54 -11.47 13.31
N GLY A 289 26.43 -11.08 12.03
CA GLY A 289 25.25 -11.34 11.21
C GLY A 289 24.99 -12.83 11.07
N ARG A 290 23.73 -13.24 11.12
CA ARG A 290 23.33 -14.65 11.10
C ARG A 290 22.44 -14.97 9.91
N GLY A 291 22.66 -16.16 9.33
CA GLY A 291 21.78 -16.83 8.40
C GLY A 291 21.15 -18.07 9.02
N ARG A 292 20.41 -18.84 8.24
CA ARG A 292 19.84 -20.13 8.64
C ARG A 292 20.95 -21.12 9.04
N TYR A 293 20.64 -22.02 9.97
CA TYR A 293 21.56 -23.06 10.46
C TYR A 293 22.89 -22.52 10.98
N ALA A 294 22.86 -21.38 11.68
CA ALA A 294 24.03 -20.71 12.26
C ALA A 294 25.13 -20.33 11.22
N ARG A 295 24.79 -20.22 9.93
CA ARG A 295 25.70 -19.65 8.93
C ARG A 295 25.93 -18.18 9.21
N GLU A 296 27.10 -17.71 8.89
CA GLU A 296 27.43 -16.28 8.97
C GLU A 296 26.83 -15.55 7.78
N TRP A 297 26.19 -14.38 8.06
CA TRP A 297 25.83 -13.43 7.03
C TRP A 297 26.99 -12.47 6.80
N THR A 298 27.60 -12.54 5.65
CA THR A 298 28.72 -11.65 5.29
C THR A 298 28.17 -10.27 4.98
N SER A 299 28.56 -9.26 5.78
CA SER A 299 28.20 -7.86 5.55
C SER A 299 28.99 -7.29 4.38
N THR A 300 28.30 -6.77 3.37
CA THR A 300 28.92 -5.99 2.29
C THR A 300 29.20 -4.56 2.75
N PRO A 301 30.09 -3.80 2.07
CA PRO A 301 30.38 -2.42 2.45
C PRO A 301 29.15 -1.52 2.50
N GLU A 302 28.20 -1.71 1.59
CA GLU A 302 26.92 -1.07 1.57
C GLU A 302 25.81 -2.11 1.77
N LEU A 303 25.32 -2.19 2.99
CA LEU A 303 24.31 -3.15 3.44
C LEU A 303 23.11 -2.42 4.00
N LEU A 304 21.92 -2.90 3.69
CA LEU A 304 20.72 -2.67 4.49
C LEU A 304 20.49 -3.90 5.36
N ALA A 305 20.59 -3.76 6.67
CA ALA A 305 20.18 -4.77 7.63
C ALA A 305 19.12 -4.19 8.55
N CYS A 306 17.94 -4.78 8.55
CA CYS A 306 16.82 -4.35 9.37
C CYS A 306 16.05 -5.54 9.88
N SER A 307 15.51 -5.43 11.09
CA SER A 307 14.65 -6.44 11.70
C SER A 307 13.37 -5.82 12.24
N TRP A 308 12.29 -6.60 12.24
CA TRP A 308 10.99 -6.24 12.81
C TRP A 308 10.58 -7.27 13.85
N LYS A 309 10.15 -6.79 15.02
CA LYS A 309 9.53 -7.63 16.03
C LYS A 309 8.04 -7.70 15.74
N ILE A 310 7.61 -8.81 15.19
CA ILE A 310 6.20 -9.08 14.88
C ILE A 310 5.58 -9.92 15.98
N GLY A 311 4.29 -9.76 16.20
CA GLY A 311 3.55 -10.57 17.17
C GLY A 311 3.47 -12.03 16.75
N GLU A 312 3.02 -12.87 17.68
CA GLU A 312 2.72 -14.26 17.37
C GLU A 312 1.65 -14.34 16.28
N GLN A 313 2.03 -14.90 15.16
CA GLN A 313 1.13 -15.21 14.07
C GLN A 313 0.74 -16.68 14.21
N SER A 314 -0.23 -16.98 15.07
CA SER A 314 -0.62 -18.33 15.49
C SER A 314 -1.01 -19.28 14.36
N LYS A 315 -1.15 -18.77 13.14
CA LYS A 315 -1.53 -19.54 11.95
C LYS A 315 -0.43 -19.65 10.89
N ILE A 316 0.74 -19.03 11.10
CA ILE A 316 1.80 -18.97 10.09
C ILE A 316 3.05 -19.66 10.63
N SER A 317 3.55 -20.66 9.89
CA SER A 317 4.82 -21.30 10.23
C SER A 317 6.00 -20.35 9.94
N PRO A 318 7.16 -20.50 10.61
CA PRO A 318 8.35 -19.71 10.34
C PRO A 318 8.80 -19.78 8.87
N GLU A 319 8.57 -20.89 8.20
CA GLU A 319 8.92 -21.09 6.77
C GLU A 319 8.04 -20.23 5.89
N ILE A 320 6.71 -20.25 6.09
CA ILE A 320 5.75 -19.44 5.36
C ILE A 320 6.05 -17.95 5.61
N LEU A 321 6.33 -17.59 6.86
CA LEU A 321 6.67 -16.22 7.23
C LEU A 321 7.85 -15.66 6.43
N GLN A 322 8.92 -16.45 6.25
CA GLN A 322 10.08 -16.05 5.46
C GLN A 322 9.73 -15.91 3.98
N ILE A 323 8.88 -16.79 3.43
CA ILE A 323 8.38 -16.69 2.05
C ILE A 323 7.57 -15.42 1.85
N LEU A 324 6.63 -15.10 2.76
CA LEU A 324 5.84 -13.88 2.72
C LEU A 324 6.72 -12.63 2.76
N CYS A 325 7.66 -12.56 3.71
CA CYS A 325 8.58 -11.43 3.80
C CYS A 325 9.49 -11.33 2.56
N GLY A 326 9.92 -12.45 1.99
CA GLY A 326 10.67 -12.47 0.73
C GLY A 326 9.87 -11.90 -0.43
N TYR A 327 8.59 -12.21 -0.50
CA TYR A 327 7.69 -11.63 -1.50
C TYR A 327 7.54 -10.12 -1.33
N LEU A 328 7.35 -9.61 -0.09
CA LEU A 328 7.28 -8.17 0.15
C LEU A 328 8.57 -7.43 -0.25
N VAL A 329 9.73 -8.04 -0.02
CA VAL A 329 11.01 -7.47 -0.48
C VAL A 329 11.09 -7.48 -2.00
N LYS A 330 10.67 -8.57 -2.65
CA LYS A 330 10.62 -8.66 -4.11
C LYS A 330 9.76 -7.55 -4.71
N GLN A 331 8.55 -7.34 -4.18
CA GLN A 331 7.67 -6.24 -4.59
C GLN A 331 8.34 -4.87 -4.40
N SER A 332 9.13 -4.69 -3.32
CA SER A 332 9.86 -3.44 -3.08
C SER A 332 10.93 -3.16 -4.15
N PHE A 333 11.50 -4.18 -4.77
CA PHE A 333 12.35 -4.02 -5.96
C PHE A 333 11.52 -3.68 -7.20
N GLU A 334 10.42 -4.38 -7.41
CA GLU A 334 9.57 -4.26 -8.61
C GLU A 334 8.80 -2.93 -8.66
N SER A 335 8.57 -2.27 -7.53
CA SER A 335 7.92 -0.95 -7.47
C SER A 335 8.77 0.20 -8.02
N ILE A 336 10.04 -0.04 -8.35
CA ILE A 336 10.92 1.00 -8.87
C ILE A 336 10.63 1.31 -10.34
N SER A 337 10.40 2.58 -10.65
CA SER A 337 9.95 3.04 -11.98
C SER A 337 10.98 2.86 -13.10
N HIS A 338 12.27 2.78 -12.76
CA HIS A 338 13.39 2.72 -13.72
C HIS A 338 14.30 1.55 -13.41
N SER A 339 13.76 0.34 -13.57
CA SER A 339 14.55 -0.88 -13.46
C SER A 339 15.36 -1.15 -14.74
N ASN A 340 16.51 -1.81 -14.58
CA ASN A 340 17.30 -2.30 -15.72
C ASN A 340 16.52 -3.42 -16.42
N PRO A 341 16.16 -3.27 -17.71
CA PRO A 341 15.35 -4.26 -18.43
C PRO A 341 16.04 -5.62 -18.59
N ASN A 342 17.37 -5.67 -18.44
CA ASN A 342 18.16 -6.90 -18.51
C ASN A 342 18.37 -7.53 -17.11
N CYS A 343 17.80 -6.96 -16.05
CA CYS A 343 17.90 -7.49 -14.71
C CYS A 343 16.55 -7.98 -14.21
N ARG A 344 16.50 -9.19 -13.66
CA ARG A 344 15.29 -9.77 -13.06
C ARG A 344 15.53 -10.08 -11.60
N VAL A 345 14.55 -9.78 -10.75
CA VAL A 345 14.53 -10.19 -9.36
C VAL A 345 13.67 -11.45 -9.21
N LEU A 346 14.18 -12.46 -8.54
CA LEU A 346 13.53 -13.74 -8.33
C LEU A 346 13.52 -14.11 -6.86
N LEU A 347 12.42 -14.66 -6.39
CA LEU A 347 12.32 -15.25 -5.06
C LEU A 347 12.80 -16.70 -5.12
N LYS A 348 13.94 -16.98 -4.52
CA LYS A 348 14.50 -18.32 -4.38
C LYS A 348 14.04 -18.92 -3.06
N TRP A 349 13.32 -20.03 -3.16
CA TRP A 349 12.82 -20.75 -1.98
C TRP A 349 13.96 -21.12 -1.01
N PRO A 350 13.70 -20.99 0.32
CA PRO A 350 12.49 -20.42 0.94
C PRO A 350 12.62 -18.94 1.30
N ASN A 351 13.81 -18.32 1.24
CA ASN A 351 14.09 -17.08 1.98
C ASN A 351 15.13 -16.17 1.34
N ASP A 352 15.47 -16.39 0.07
CA ASP A 352 16.51 -15.60 -0.63
C ASP A 352 15.94 -14.88 -1.84
N LEU A 353 16.43 -13.67 -2.13
CA LEU A 353 16.24 -13.04 -3.42
C LEU A 353 17.51 -13.13 -4.25
N ILE A 354 17.31 -13.46 -5.53
CA ILE A 354 18.36 -13.59 -6.53
C ILE A 354 18.14 -12.52 -7.60
N LEU A 355 19.21 -11.87 -8.02
CA LEU A 355 19.22 -11.07 -9.24
C LEU A 355 19.90 -11.85 -10.37
N ILE A 356 19.32 -11.75 -11.57
CA ILE A 356 19.91 -12.25 -12.81
C ILE A 356 20.07 -11.06 -13.74
N LYS A 357 21.31 -10.76 -14.14
CA LYS A 357 21.67 -9.65 -15.03
C LYS A 357 22.72 -10.10 -16.04
N ASP A 358 22.45 -9.93 -17.33
CA ASP A 358 23.40 -10.16 -18.44
C ASP A 358 24.18 -11.52 -18.34
N GLY A 359 23.45 -12.59 -18.02
CA GLY A 359 24.05 -13.92 -17.87
C GLY A 359 24.84 -14.14 -16.56
N LYS A 360 24.78 -13.24 -15.61
CA LYS A 360 25.29 -13.39 -14.24
C LYS A 360 24.13 -13.48 -13.27
N TRP A 361 24.35 -14.13 -12.15
CA TRP A 361 23.37 -14.17 -11.07
C TRP A 361 24.05 -14.06 -9.71
N GLY A 362 23.30 -13.62 -8.72
CA GLY A 362 23.79 -13.52 -7.34
C GLY A 362 22.69 -13.27 -6.34
N LYS A 363 22.94 -13.69 -5.11
CA LYS A 363 22.04 -13.46 -3.98
C LYS A 363 22.13 -12.01 -3.53
N VAL A 364 21.03 -11.26 -3.65
CA VAL A 364 20.94 -9.85 -3.25
C VAL A 364 20.36 -9.70 -1.84
N CYS A 365 19.49 -10.61 -1.43
CA CYS A 365 18.79 -10.53 -0.13
C CYS A 365 18.68 -11.89 0.53
N GLY A 366 18.74 -11.90 1.85
CA GLY A 366 18.38 -13.03 2.70
C GLY A 366 17.42 -12.61 3.80
N ILE A 367 16.43 -13.45 4.07
CA ILE A 367 15.43 -13.25 5.12
C ILE A 367 15.63 -14.31 6.21
N LEU A 368 15.64 -13.90 7.48
CA LEU A 368 15.78 -14.78 8.63
C LEU A 368 14.69 -14.53 9.64
N GLY A 369 13.75 -15.47 9.76
CA GLY A 369 12.80 -15.51 10.86
C GLY A 369 13.40 -16.25 12.06
N GLU A 370 13.37 -15.63 13.22
CA GLU A 370 13.79 -16.24 14.49
C GLU A 370 12.68 -16.11 15.53
N SER A 371 12.49 -17.15 16.33
CA SER A 371 11.50 -17.13 17.39
C SER A 371 12.12 -17.61 18.71
N VAL A 372 11.67 -16.99 19.82
CA VAL A 372 12.01 -17.42 21.17
C VAL A 372 10.73 -17.59 21.95
N SER A 373 10.53 -18.82 22.48
CA SER A 373 9.39 -19.15 23.32
C SER A 373 9.80 -19.05 24.78
N LYS A 374 9.08 -18.22 25.56
CA LYS A 374 9.23 -18.15 27.03
C LYS A 374 7.86 -18.32 27.68
N GLY A 375 7.56 -19.52 28.14
CA GLY A 375 6.23 -19.89 28.64
C GLY A 375 5.17 -19.79 27.53
N ASN A 376 4.13 -18.99 27.76
CA ASN A 376 3.06 -18.77 26.76
C ASN A 376 3.34 -17.60 25.79
N ASN A 377 4.49 -16.95 25.87
CA ASN A 377 4.86 -15.85 25.00
C ASN A 377 5.85 -16.29 23.92
N ASN A 378 5.39 -16.33 22.67
CA ASN A 378 6.25 -16.49 21.51
C ASN A 378 6.62 -15.13 20.94
N GLN A 379 7.91 -14.85 20.89
CA GLN A 379 8.44 -13.65 20.26
C GLN A 379 9.02 -14.03 18.91
N ILE A 380 8.55 -13.36 17.86
CA ILE A 380 9.02 -13.58 16.50
C ILE A 380 9.69 -12.30 16.01
N VAL A 381 10.89 -12.45 15.48
CA VAL A 381 11.62 -11.38 14.80
C VAL A 381 11.96 -11.84 13.39
N VAL A 382 11.73 -10.98 12.42
CA VAL A 382 12.13 -11.18 11.03
C VAL A 382 13.22 -10.19 10.69
N GLY A 383 14.40 -10.69 10.35
CA GLY A 383 15.52 -9.91 9.83
C GLY A 383 15.61 -10.00 8.32
N ILE A 384 15.94 -8.88 7.69
CA ILE A 384 16.16 -8.74 6.26
C ILE A 384 17.52 -8.10 6.04
N GLY A 385 18.39 -8.80 5.30
CA GLY A 385 19.70 -8.29 4.87
C GLY A 385 19.71 -8.13 3.36
N ILE A 386 20.09 -6.95 2.84
CA ILE A 386 20.15 -6.65 1.40
C ILE A 386 21.50 -6.05 1.08
N ASN A 387 22.20 -6.62 0.09
CA ASN A 387 23.42 -6.05 -0.45
C ASN A 387 23.06 -4.91 -1.41
N ILE A 388 23.45 -3.69 -1.09
CA ILE A 388 23.13 -2.51 -1.89
C ILE A 388 24.14 -2.34 -3.02
N SER A 389 25.44 -2.24 -2.69
CA SER A 389 26.53 -2.21 -3.67
C SER A 389 27.77 -2.93 -3.14
N ASP A 390 28.71 -3.24 -4.03
CA ASP A 390 29.97 -3.88 -3.67
C ASP A 390 30.99 -2.91 -3.06
N GLY A 391 30.73 -1.61 -3.18
CA GLY A 391 31.67 -0.56 -2.74
C GLY A 391 33.02 -0.63 -3.45
N GLY A 392 33.08 -1.27 -4.62
CA GLY A 392 34.31 -1.45 -5.40
C GLY A 392 35.26 -2.52 -4.85
N LYS A 393 34.79 -3.42 -3.96
CA LYS A 393 35.59 -4.50 -3.38
C LYS A 393 35.23 -5.86 -3.97
N ASN A 394 36.25 -6.62 -4.37
CA ASN A 394 36.06 -8.03 -4.67
C ASN A 394 35.77 -8.80 -3.37
N MET A 395 34.64 -9.50 -3.35
CA MET A 395 34.23 -10.33 -2.22
C MET A 395 34.33 -11.80 -2.60
N ASP A 396 35.03 -12.55 -1.78
CA ASP A 396 35.12 -14.01 -1.91
C ASP A 396 33.98 -14.63 -1.09
N ALA A 397 33.07 -15.34 -1.74
CA ALA A 397 31.94 -15.97 -1.09
C ALA A 397 31.64 -17.34 -1.73
N GLU A 398 31.21 -18.29 -0.91
CA GLU A 398 30.79 -19.63 -1.38
C GLU A 398 29.61 -19.58 -2.38
N PHE A 399 28.81 -18.50 -2.30
CA PHE A 399 27.62 -18.30 -3.11
C PHE A 399 27.71 -16.96 -3.84
N PRO A 400 27.39 -16.88 -5.15
CA PRO A 400 27.46 -15.63 -5.88
C PRO A 400 26.66 -14.52 -5.21
N ILE A 401 27.29 -13.36 -5.01
CA ILE A 401 26.69 -12.18 -4.41
C ILE A 401 26.11 -11.32 -5.53
N GLY A 402 24.85 -10.90 -5.37
CA GLY A 402 24.19 -9.88 -6.18
C GLY A 402 24.04 -8.59 -5.39
N PHE A 403 23.91 -7.48 -6.10
CA PHE A 403 23.77 -6.16 -5.49
C PHE A 403 22.57 -5.43 -6.06
N ALA A 404 21.87 -4.65 -5.22
CA ALA A 404 20.64 -3.97 -5.60
C ALA A 404 20.84 -2.97 -6.75
N ASP A 405 22.03 -2.35 -6.86
CA ASP A 405 22.42 -1.48 -7.95
C ASP A 405 22.44 -2.19 -9.33
N TRP A 406 22.50 -3.53 -9.37
CA TRP A 406 22.31 -4.27 -10.62
C TRP A 406 20.90 -4.07 -11.20
N TYR A 407 19.92 -3.97 -10.30
CA TYR A 407 18.52 -3.83 -10.67
C TYR A 407 18.19 -2.40 -11.09
N SER A 408 18.66 -1.41 -10.33
CA SER A 408 18.51 0.00 -10.65
C SER A 408 19.52 0.86 -9.87
N ASP A 409 20.15 1.81 -10.55
CA ASP A 409 21.02 2.81 -9.92
C ASP A 409 20.25 3.80 -9.01
N ALA A 410 18.91 3.83 -9.12
CA ALA A 410 18.06 4.65 -8.27
C ALA A 410 17.73 3.99 -6.92
N ILE A 411 18.13 2.73 -6.69
CA ILE A 411 17.91 2.05 -5.42
C ILE A 411 18.87 2.58 -4.35
N THR A 412 18.28 3.07 -3.24
CA THR A 412 19.01 3.45 -2.04
C THR A 412 18.57 2.62 -0.84
N LYS A 413 19.34 2.64 0.23
CA LYS A 413 18.96 2.02 1.52
C LYS A 413 17.63 2.58 2.02
N GLU A 414 17.49 3.91 1.97
CA GLU A 414 16.31 4.64 2.46
C GLU A 414 15.07 4.27 1.65
N PHE A 415 15.20 4.17 0.33
CA PHE A 415 14.12 3.75 -0.54
C PHE A 415 13.63 2.34 -0.15
N LEU A 416 14.53 1.36 -0.15
CA LEU A 416 14.17 -0.03 0.19
C LEU A 416 13.64 -0.16 1.61
N LEU A 417 14.26 0.52 2.59
CA LEU A 417 13.79 0.49 3.96
C LEU A 417 12.37 1.05 4.08
N THR A 418 12.08 2.18 3.42
CA THR A 418 10.74 2.79 3.40
C THR A 418 9.72 1.84 2.78
N GLN A 419 10.02 1.27 1.60
CA GLN A 419 9.14 0.33 0.91
C GLN A 419 8.85 -0.91 1.76
N ILE A 420 9.89 -1.54 2.29
CA ILE A 420 9.76 -2.76 3.10
C ILE A 420 9.03 -2.46 4.41
N HIS A 421 9.35 -1.35 5.08
CA HIS A 421 8.72 -0.97 6.35
C HIS A 421 7.21 -0.75 6.18
N SER A 422 6.81 -0.08 5.11
CA SER A 422 5.41 0.14 4.75
C SER A 422 4.68 -1.18 4.48
N ARG A 423 5.26 -2.08 3.68
CA ARG A 423 4.66 -3.37 3.34
C ARG A 423 4.60 -4.32 4.53
N MET A 424 5.64 -4.34 5.38
CA MET A 424 5.64 -5.10 6.64
C MET A 424 4.53 -4.63 7.57
N ALA A 425 4.31 -3.33 7.70
CA ALA A 425 3.21 -2.79 8.49
C ALA A 425 1.85 -3.13 7.87
N GLY A 426 1.69 -2.97 6.56
CA GLY A 426 0.49 -3.39 5.82
C GLY A 426 0.09 -4.82 6.14
N LEU A 427 1.06 -5.75 6.21
CA LEU A 427 0.80 -7.16 6.47
C LEU A 427 0.64 -7.49 7.96
N PHE A 428 1.47 -6.94 8.85
CA PHE A 428 1.60 -7.43 10.23
C PHE A 428 1.10 -6.49 11.32
N GLU A 429 1.00 -5.18 11.05
CA GLU A 429 0.60 -4.22 12.08
C GLU A 429 -0.88 -4.32 12.41
N SER A 430 -1.20 -4.31 13.71
CA SER A 430 -2.58 -4.25 14.19
C SER A 430 -3.00 -2.80 14.36
N ILE A 431 -4.06 -2.40 13.67
CA ILE A 431 -4.67 -1.06 13.76
C ILE A 431 -6.08 -1.21 14.27
N ASP A 432 -6.45 -0.40 15.28
CA ASP A 432 -7.78 -0.41 15.86
C ASP A 432 -8.86 -0.09 14.82
N GLY A 433 -9.88 -0.93 14.72
CA GLY A 433 -10.97 -0.79 13.76
C GLY A 433 -10.64 -1.26 12.34
N ILE A 434 -9.41 -1.69 12.07
CA ILE A 434 -8.99 -2.23 10.77
C ILE A 434 -8.81 -3.74 10.87
N PRO A 435 -9.47 -4.52 10.00
CA PRO A 435 -9.28 -5.97 9.94
C PRO A 435 -7.81 -6.35 9.74
N GLN A 436 -7.40 -7.48 10.30
CA GLN A 436 -6.09 -8.07 10.02
C GLN A 436 -5.98 -8.46 8.55
N SER A 437 -4.77 -8.45 8.00
CA SER A 437 -4.51 -8.91 6.64
C SER A 437 -4.96 -10.36 6.44
N ASN A 438 -5.50 -10.61 5.26
CA ASN A 438 -5.73 -11.98 4.81
C ASN A 438 -4.41 -12.57 4.29
N PHE A 439 -3.70 -13.31 5.14
CA PHE A 439 -2.43 -13.94 4.78
C PHE A 439 -2.54 -14.94 3.65
N GLU A 440 -3.70 -15.58 3.46
CA GLU A 440 -3.90 -16.57 2.40
C GLU A 440 -3.74 -15.95 1.01
N ASN A 441 -4.33 -14.76 0.78
CA ASN A 441 -4.17 -14.07 -0.49
C ASN A 441 -2.69 -13.74 -0.78
N VAL A 442 -1.97 -13.22 0.22
CA VAL A 442 -0.54 -12.88 0.06
C VAL A 442 0.30 -14.13 -0.12
N LYS A 443 -0.07 -15.24 0.52
CA LYS A 443 0.57 -16.55 0.40
C LYS A 443 0.49 -17.07 -1.04
N ASP A 444 -0.67 -16.98 -1.67
CA ASP A 444 -0.84 -17.44 -3.05
C ASP A 444 0.07 -16.67 -4.02
N TYR A 445 0.15 -15.36 -3.91
CA TYR A 445 1.08 -14.54 -4.69
C TYR A 445 2.56 -14.87 -4.40
N ALA A 446 2.89 -15.10 -3.13
CA ALA A 446 4.24 -15.46 -2.74
C ALA A 446 4.63 -16.85 -3.27
N TYR A 447 3.70 -17.80 -3.31
CA TYR A 447 3.92 -19.12 -3.88
C TYR A 447 4.09 -19.08 -5.40
N ASP A 448 3.31 -18.26 -6.11
CA ASP A 448 3.52 -18.01 -7.54
C ASP A 448 4.91 -17.39 -7.81
N ALA A 449 5.36 -16.47 -6.96
CA ALA A 449 6.70 -15.89 -7.08
C ALA A 449 7.82 -16.93 -6.84
N ILE A 450 7.63 -17.86 -5.90
CA ILE A 450 8.55 -19.00 -5.69
C ILE A 450 8.54 -19.93 -6.91
N GLU A 451 7.39 -20.27 -7.46
CA GLU A 451 7.25 -21.10 -8.64
C GLU A 451 7.99 -20.51 -9.83
N LYS A 452 7.82 -19.18 -10.07
CA LYS A 452 8.60 -18.43 -11.08
C LYS A 452 10.12 -18.52 -10.85
N GLY A 453 10.55 -18.52 -9.57
CA GLY A 453 11.94 -18.73 -9.19
C GLY A 453 12.45 -20.12 -9.59
N PHE A 454 11.66 -21.15 -9.37
CA PHE A 454 12.00 -22.53 -9.80
C PHE A 454 12.11 -22.65 -11.33
N TYR A 455 11.15 -22.08 -12.07
CA TYR A 455 11.15 -22.14 -13.54
C TYR A 455 12.25 -21.28 -14.19
N ALA A 456 12.76 -20.29 -13.48
CA ALA A 456 13.89 -19.50 -13.97
C ALA A 456 15.24 -20.24 -13.90
N CYS A 457 15.30 -21.38 -13.19
CA CYS A 457 16.51 -22.19 -13.10
C CYS A 457 16.70 -23.07 -14.34
N ARG A 458 17.93 -23.11 -14.84
CA ARG A 458 18.32 -24.07 -15.90
C ARG A 458 18.24 -25.51 -15.42
N SER A 459 18.62 -25.77 -14.17
CA SER A 459 18.57 -27.08 -13.55
C SER A 459 18.53 -26.97 -12.02
N ILE A 460 17.86 -27.91 -11.41
CA ILE A 460 17.79 -28.06 -9.95
C ILE A 460 18.19 -29.49 -9.62
N LEU A 461 19.09 -29.62 -8.66
CA LEU A 461 19.48 -30.93 -8.14
C LEU A 461 19.00 -31.05 -6.70
N TYR A 462 18.36 -32.17 -6.39
CA TYR A 462 18.04 -32.58 -5.03
C TYR A 462 18.96 -33.72 -4.63
N ARG A 463 19.84 -33.48 -3.67
CA ARG A 463 20.87 -34.44 -3.23
C ARG A 463 21.66 -35.05 -4.41
N ASN A 464 22.07 -34.17 -5.35
CA ASN A 464 22.77 -34.48 -6.61
C ASN A 464 21.92 -35.20 -7.69
N GLU A 465 20.65 -35.46 -7.50
CA GLU A 465 19.73 -35.95 -8.51
C GLU A 465 18.98 -34.82 -9.19
N LYS A 466 18.93 -34.84 -10.54
CA LYS A 466 18.17 -33.81 -11.28
C LYS A 466 16.68 -33.97 -11.06
N VAL A 467 16.03 -32.90 -10.64
CA VAL A 467 14.60 -32.85 -10.32
C VAL A 467 13.89 -31.68 -11.01
N SER A 468 12.58 -31.81 -11.10
CA SER A 468 11.67 -30.77 -11.55
C SER A 468 10.73 -30.38 -10.40
N PHE A 469 10.37 -29.11 -10.33
CA PHE A 469 9.40 -28.59 -9.37
C PHE A 469 7.99 -29.04 -9.75
N GLN A 470 7.19 -29.42 -8.74
CA GLN A 470 5.81 -29.88 -8.89
C GLN A 470 4.81 -29.02 -8.13
N GLY A 471 5.25 -28.23 -7.14
CA GLY A 471 4.38 -27.36 -6.36
C GLY A 471 4.85 -27.13 -4.94
N ILE A 472 4.14 -26.25 -4.23
CA ILE A 472 4.37 -25.91 -2.82
C ILE A 472 3.17 -26.41 -2.01
N LYS A 473 3.45 -27.05 -0.89
CA LYS A 473 2.42 -27.46 0.07
C LYS A 473 1.98 -26.28 0.95
N GLU A 474 0.83 -26.42 1.59
CA GLU A 474 0.30 -25.40 2.52
C GLU A 474 1.28 -24.98 3.62
N ASN A 475 2.15 -25.88 4.05
CA ASN A 475 3.19 -25.62 5.07
C ASN A 475 4.47 -25.00 4.52
N GLY A 476 4.52 -24.65 3.22
CA GLY A 476 5.70 -24.02 2.59
C GLY A 476 6.77 -25.00 2.09
N THR A 477 6.61 -26.32 2.28
CA THR A 477 7.52 -27.34 1.72
C THR A 477 7.28 -27.53 0.23
N VAL A 478 8.31 -27.93 -0.53
CA VAL A 478 8.20 -28.10 -1.97
C VAL A 478 8.19 -29.57 -2.38
N ASN A 479 7.35 -29.87 -3.37
CA ASN A 479 7.29 -31.15 -4.03
C ASN A 479 8.16 -31.13 -5.27
N LEU A 480 8.95 -32.18 -5.45
CA LEU A 480 9.90 -32.35 -6.56
C LEU A 480 9.70 -33.71 -7.18
N VAL A 481 10.05 -33.86 -8.47
CA VAL A 481 10.03 -35.13 -9.16
C VAL A 481 11.32 -35.30 -9.96
N SER A 482 11.92 -36.49 -9.89
CA SER A 482 13.07 -36.84 -10.72
C SER A 482 12.64 -37.30 -12.12
N SER A 483 13.61 -37.42 -13.03
CA SER A 483 13.37 -37.86 -14.41
C SER A 483 12.82 -39.28 -14.54
N ASN A 484 13.00 -40.12 -13.52
CA ASN A 484 12.45 -41.49 -13.43
C ASN A 484 11.07 -41.54 -12.78
N GLY A 485 10.48 -40.39 -12.42
CA GLY A 485 9.15 -40.30 -11.83
C GLY A 485 9.12 -40.46 -10.29
N GLN A 486 10.26 -40.51 -9.62
CA GLN A 486 10.30 -40.55 -8.16
C GLN A 486 9.97 -39.19 -7.57
N GLU A 487 9.01 -39.16 -6.65
CA GLU A 487 8.57 -37.95 -5.93
C GLU A 487 9.37 -37.75 -4.66
N PHE A 488 9.68 -36.48 -4.38
CA PHE A 488 10.36 -36.04 -3.15
C PHE A 488 9.61 -34.87 -2.51
N VAL A 489 9.67 -34.78 -1.19
CA VAL A 489 9.26 -33.63 -0.41
C VAL A 489 10.50 -32.99 0.18
N CYS A 490 10.80 -31.75 -0.23
CA CYS A 490 11.95 -31.00 0.26
C CYS A 490 11.52 -29.99 1.30
N ASN A 491 12.12 -30.08 2.49
CA ASN A 491 11.89 -29.18 3.61
C ASN A 491 13.06 -28.22 3.80
N GLU A 492 14.24 -28.52 3.23
CA GLU A 492 15.46 -27.79 3.48
C GLU A 492 16.14 -27.40 2.17
N THR A 493 16.48 -26.12 2.05
CA THR A 493 17.13 -25.59 0.82
C THR A 493 18.54 -26.12 0.62
N GLU A 494 19.17 -26.63 1.68
CA GLU A 494 20.51 -27.22 1.67
C GLU A 494 20.58 -28.49 0.82
N ASP A 495 19.47 -29.20 0.72
CA ASP A 495 19.35 -30.37 -0.15
C ASP A 495 19.26 -30.00 -1.65
N LEU A 496 19.11 -28.70 -1.95
CA LEU A 496 18.93 -28.19 -3.32
C LEU A 496 20.17 -27.46 -3.84
N THR A 497 20.65 -27.86 -5.00
CA THR A 497 21.61 -27.09 -5.78
C THR A 497 20.89 -26.40 -6.91
N TRP A 498 21.03 -25.07 -6.97
CA TRP A 498 20.37 -24.20 -7.92
C TRP A 498 21.35 -23.76 -9.01
N LEU A 499 20.99 -24.00 -10.26
CA LEU A 499 21.77 -23.59 -11.45
C LEU A 499 20.91 -22.62 -12.27
N PHE A 500 21.11 -21.31 -12.08
CA PHE A 500 20.30 -20.27 -12.74
C PHE A 500 20.74 -19.96 -14.17
N ILE A 501 21.96 -20.33 -14.59
CA ILE A 501 22.53 -20.01 -15.93
C ILE A 501 23.29 -21.22 -16.47
#